data_a692866af7602b4bfe6c1cb5c1f7e2c3
#
_entry.id   a692866af7602b4bfe6c1cb5c1f7e2c3
#
_cell.length_a   1.000
_cell.length_b   1.000
_cell.length_c   1.000
_cell.angle_alpha   90.00
_cell.angle_beta   90.00
_cell.angle_gamma   90.00
#
_symmetry.space_group_name_H-M   'P 1'
#
loop_
_entity.id
_entity.type
_entity.pdbx_description
1 polymer ?
#
loop_
_entity_poly.entity_id
_entity_poly.type
_entity_poly.pdbx_seq_one_letter_code
_entity_poly.pdbx_strand_id
1 'polypeptide(L)'
;VNLNENDKILVLSMRNHPEINKWMHNKDSIPNATHCEFIKSLENKIDQRYFLVKQKSNIIGSINFSKINLYNSVEFGIYTNPFLQLKGAGKLLESAASQYAFIELDVKKIKLEVFSDNERAIHFYNKCGFELVDTKKVNHQNIMCMEKMKV
;
A
#
# COMPACT_ATOMS: atom_id res chain seq x y z
N VAL A 1 4.45 11.94 -9.28
CA VAL A 1 3.44 12.96 -9.03
C VAL A 1 3.98 13.95 -8.01
N ASN A 2 4.03 15.22 -8.38
CA ASN A 2 4.42 16.28 -7.45
C ASN A 2 3.27 16.53 -6.46
N LEU A 3 3.48 16.17 -5.21
CA LEU A 3 2.52 16.46 -4.15
C LEU A 3 2.65 17.90 -3.71
N ASN A 4 1.53 18.60 -3.54
CA ASN A 4 1.53 19.90 -2.90
C ASN A 4 1.73 19.73 -1.37
N GLU A 5 2.00 20.84 -0.67
CA GLU A 5 2.27 20.79 0.77
C GLU A 5 1.09 20.25 1.59
N ASN A 6 -0.15 20.57 1.19
CA ASN A 6 -1.34 20.05 1.87
C ASN A 6 -1.46 18.53 1.71
N ASP A 7 -1.18 18.01 0.52
CA ASP A 7 -1.18 16.56 0.25
C ASP A 7 -0.11 15.86 1.08
N LYS A 8 1.09 16.43 1.20
CA LYS A 8 2.18 15.86 2.03
C LYS A 8 1.78 15.77 3.49
N ILE A 9 1.17 16.82 4.04
CA ILE A 9 0.69 16.86 5.42
C ILE A 9 -0.38 15.80 5.63
N LEU A 10 -1.34 15.69 4.71
CA LEU A 10 -2.42 14.71 4.80
C LEU A 10 -1.88 13.28 4.76
N VAL A 11 -0.95 12.97 3.85
CA VAL A 11 -0.34 11.64 3.75
C VAL A 11 0.36 11.25 5.06
N LEU A 12 1.11 12.17 5.63
CA LEU A 12 1.77 11.92 6.92
C LEU A 12 0.75 11.69 8.03
N SER A 13 -0.32 12.48 8.07
CA SER A 13 -1.40 12.31 9.04
C SER A 13 -2.09 10.97 8.91
N MET A 14 -2.32 10.50 7.67
CA MET A 14 -2.89 9.18 7.42
C MET A 14 -1.96 8.07 7.89
N ARG A 15 -0.66 8.16 7.53
CA ARG A 15 0.34 7.14 7.89
C ARG A 15 0.52 7.02 9.40
N ASN A 16 0.45 8.11 10.13
CA ASN A 16 0.58 8.16 11.59
C ASN A 16 -0.75 7.91 12.33
N HIS A 17 -1.87 7.84 11.61
CA HIS A 17 -3.17 7.57 12.23
C HIS A 17 -3.17 6.17 12.86
N PRO A 18 -3.70 5.99 14.09
CA PRO A 18 -3.68 4.69 14.78
C PRO A 18 -4.27 3.54 13.97
N GLU A 19 -5.36 3.77 13.22
CA GLU A 19 -6.01 2.75 12.39
C GLU A 19 -5.11 2.25 11.24
N ILE A 20 -4.15 3.06 10.80
CA ILE A 20 -3.18 2.68 9.75
C ILE A 20 -1.90 2.19 10.40
N ASN A 21 -1.38 2.95 11.37
CA ASN A 21 -0.08 2.71 11.97
C ASN A 21 0.03 1.35 12.66
N LYS A 22 -1.05 0.88 13.27
CA LYS A 22 -1.08 -0.41 13.99
C LYS A 22 -0.76 -1.61 13.10
N TRP A 23 -0.97 -1.49 11.79
CA TRP A 23 -0.71 -2.56 10.81
C TRP A 23 0.58 -2.38 10.03
N MET A 24 1.40 -1.41 10.39
CA MET A 24 2.69 -1.17 9.74
C MET A 24 3.82 -1.93 10.44
N HIS A 25 4.85 -2.32 9.68
CA HIS A 25 6.04 -2.97 10.22
C HIS A 25 6.76 -2.06 11.23
N ASN A 26 6.89 -0.78 10.90
CA ASN A 26 7.35 0.25 11.82
C ASN A 26 6.13 1.01 12.36
N LYS A 27 5.86 0.86 13.64
CA LYS A 27 4.70 1.49 14.32
C LYS A 27 5.03 2.82 14.96
N ASP A 28 6.27 3.27 14.86
CA ASP A 28 6.65 4.58 15.37
C ASP A 28 6.04 5.70 14.53
N SER A 29 5.66 6.78 15.19
CA SER A 29 5.20 7.97 14.50
C SER A 29 6.31 8.58 13.66
N ILE A 30 6.01 8.92 12.41
CA ILE A 30 7.01 9.45 11.48
C ILE A 30 7.08 10.97 11.62
N PRO A 31 8.27 11.54 11.94
CA PRO A 31 8.44 12.99 11.95
C PRO A 31 8.27 13.60 10.55
N ASN A 32 7.78 14.84 10.50
CA ASN A 32 7.58 15.55 9.22
C ASN A 32 8.84 15.64 8.37
N ALA A 33 9.99 15.93 8.97
CA ALA A 33 11.26 16.02 8.25
C ALA A 33 11.63 14.69 7.58
N THR A 34 11.50 13.57 8.31
CA THR A 34 11.76 12.22 7.77
C THR A 34 10.81 11.88 6.63
N HIS A 35 9.55 12.24 6.75
CA HIS A 35 8.55 12.02 5.71
C HIS A 35 8.86 12.82 4.44
N CYS A 36 9.24 14.09 4.58
CA CYS A 36 9.62 14.93 3.45
C CYS A 36 10.87 14.41 2.73
N GLU A 37 11.88 13.96 3.48
CA GLU A 37 13.08 13.34 2.93
C GLU A 37 12.74 12.06 2.15
N PHE A 38 11.86 11.22 2.70
CA PHE A 38 11.39 10.01 2.02
C PHE A 38 10.72 10.34 0.70
N ILE A 39 9.76 11.27 0.67
CA ILE A 39 9.07 11.68 -0.56
C ILE A 39 10.06 12.17 -1.60
N LYS A 40 11.02 13.01 -1.20
CA LYS A 40 12.04 13.52 -2.09
C LYS A 40 12.93 12.40 -2.66
N SER A 41 13.24 11.40 -1.85
CA SER A 41 14.04 10.25 -2.28
C SER A 41 13.39 9.42 -3.37
N LEU A 42 12.05 9.42 -3.46
CA LEU A 42 11.30 8.63 -4.45
C LEU A 42 11.53 9.10 -5.88
N GLU A 43 11.92 10.34 -6.10
CA GLU A 43 12.17 10.90 -7.44
C GLU A 43 13.22 10.13 -8.22
N ASN A 44 14.19 9.53 -7.52
CA ASN A 44 15.31 8.80 -8.12
C ASN A 44 15.21 7.28 -7.99
N LYS A 45 14.12 6.75 -7.44
CA LYS A 45 13.94 5.30 -7.28
C LYS A 45 13.16 4.72 -8.44
N ILE A 46 13.73 3.71 -9.10
CA ILE A 46 13.11 3.03 -10.23
C ILE A 46 12.30 1.80 -9.79
N ASP A 47 12.58 1.27 -8.62
CA ASP A 47 11.96 0.04 -8.08
C ASP A 47 10.82 0.32 -7.10
N GLN A 48 10.50 1.59 -6.86
CA GLN A 48 9.43 2.01 -5.96
C GLN A 48 8.58 3.11 -6.59
N ARG A 49 7.27 3.03 -6.37
CA ARG A 49 6.31 4.07 -6.77
C ARG A 49 5.22 4.20 -5.72
N TYR A 50 4.87 5.44 -5.42
CA TYR A 50 3.84 5.78 -4.45
C TYR A 50 2.82 6.69 -5.09
N PHE A 51 1.53 6.39 -4.89
CA PHE A 51 0.42 7.14 -5.46
C PHE A 51 -0.58 7.54 -4.39
N LEU A 52 -1.12 8.73 -4.54
CA LEU A 52 -2.38 9.10 -3.91
C LEU A 52 -3.50 8.89 -4.92
N VAL A 53 -4.58 8.28 -4.48
CA VAL A 53 -5.77 8.10 -5.31
C VAL A 53 -6.78 9.14 -4.90
N LYS A 54 -7.20 9.94 -5.89
CA LYS A 54 -8.17 11.02 -5.69
C LYS A 54 -9.45 10.73 -6.46
N GLN A 55 -10.57 11.03 -5.83
CA GLN A 55 -11.87 11.06 -6.49
C GLN A 55 -12.44 12.47 -6.30
N LYS A 56 -12.57 13.24 -7.40
CA LYS A 56 -12.85 14.66 -7.36
C LYS A 56 -11.74 15.39 -6.56
N SER A 57 -12.07 16.10 -5.48
CA SER A 57 -11.09 16.77 -4.61
C SER A 57 -10.69 15.94 -3.39
N ASN A 58 -11.27 14.75 -3.22
CA ASN A 58 -11.03 13.91 -2.04
C ASN A 58 -9.92 12.90 -2.29
N ILE A 59 -9.01 12.77 -1.32
CA ILE A 59 -8.02 11.70 -1.32
C ILE A 59 -8.66 10.47 -0.70
N ILE A 60 -8.80 9.40 -1.49
CA ILE A 60 -9.42 8.15 -1.07
C ILE A 60 -8.43 7.30 -0.25
N GLY A 61 -7.18 7.31 -0.64
CA GLY A 61 -6.14 6.54 0.02
C GLY A 61 -4.83 6.57 -0.74
N SER A 62 -3.95 5.65 -0.39
CA SER A 62 -2.61 5.53 -0.95
C SER A 62 -2.38 4.14 -1.50
N ILE A 63 -1.65 4.07 -2.61
CA ILE A 63 -1.13 2.83 -3.19
C ILE A 63 0.38 2.97 -3.27
N ASN A 64 1.10 1.97 -2.80
CA ASN A 64 2.54 1.92 -2.94
C ASN A 64 2.98 0.62 -3.60
N PHE A 65 3.95 0.73 -4.49
CA PHE A 65 4.60 -0.39 -5.13
C PHE A 65 6.08 -0.38 -4.75
N SER A 66 6.62 -1.56 -4.48
CA SER A 66 8.04 -1.77 -4.20
C SER A 66 8.52 -3.04 -4.87
N LYS A 67 9.85 -3.19 -4.97
CA LYS A 67 10.48 -4.33 -5.64
C LYS A 67 9.91 -4.56 -7.05
N ILE A 68 9.71 -3.45 -7.79
CA ILE A 68 9.11 -3.48 -9.12
C ILE A 68 9.98 -4.31 -10.06
N ASN A 69 9.35 -5.24 -10.77
CA ASN A 69 9.98 -6.17 -11.73
C ASN A 69 10.97 -7.18 -11.13
N LEU A 70 11.08 -7.26 -9.79
CA LEU A 70 11.87 -8.32 -9.18
C LEU A 70 11.17 -9.68 -9.39
N TYR A 71 11.81 -10.57 -10.16
CA TYR A 71 11.22 -11.87 -10.54
C TYR A 71 9.84 -11.75 -11.24
N ASN A 72 9.68 -10.69 -12.06
CA ASN A 72 8.45 -10.43 -12.79
C ASN A 72 7.23 -10.24 -11.88
N SER A 73 7.47 -9.65 -10.73
CA SER A 73 6.47 -9.36 -9.72
C SER A 73 6.65 -7.97 -9.14
N VAL A 74 5.68 -7.57 -8.33
CA VAL A 74 5.74 -6.33 -7.56
C VAL A 74 5.10 -6.57 -6.19
N GLU A 75 5.66 -5.99 -5.16
CA GLU A 75 5.00 -5.90 -3.86
C GLU A 75 4.14 -4.65 -3.81
N PHE A 76 2.94 -4.76 -3.26
CA PHE A 76 2.08 -3.59 -3.11
C PHE A 76 1.54 -3.48 -1.69
N GLY A 77 1.23 -2.24 -1.33
CA GLY A 77 0.49 -1.92 -0.12
C GLY A 77 -0.56 -0.87 -0.43
N ILE A 78 -1.70 -0.99 0.22
CA ILE A 78 -2.75 0.01 0.12
C ILE A 78 -3.25 0.36 1.52
N TYR A 79 -3.65 1.61 1.70
CA TYR A 79 -4.45 2.00 2.85
C TYR A 79 -5.44 3.09 2.45
N THR A 80 -6.62 3.00 3.04
CA THR A 80 -7.70 3.96 2.82
C THR A 80 -7.48 5.19 3.71
N ASN A 81 -8.04 6.32 3.29
CA ASN A 81 -7.99 7.54 4.09
C ASN A 81 -8.86 7.37 5.35
N PRO A 82 -8.27 7.33 6.57
CA PRO A 82 -9.04 7.13 7.79
C PRO A 82 -9.90 8.34 8.19
N PHE A 83 -9.64 9.50 7.58
CA PHE A 83 -10.42 10.71 7.80
C PHE A 83 -11.65 10.80 6.90
N LEU A 84 -11.75 9.91 5.91
CA LEU A 84 -12.85 9.87 4.93
C LEU A 84 -13.42 8.45 4.90
N GLN A 85 -14.58 8.27 5.53
CA GLN A 85 -15.25 6.96 5.55
C GLN A 85 -16.05 6.76 4.26
N LEU A 86 -15.35 6.37 3.20
CA LEU A 86 -15.95 6.07 1.91
C LEU A 86 -16.13 4.56 1.76
N LYS A 87 -17.39 4.14 1.62
CA LYS A 87 -17.71 2.73 1.41
C LYS A 87 -17.13 2.24 0.07
N GLY A 88 -16.45 1.10 0.09
CA GLY A 88 -15.85 0.54 -1.11
C GLY A 88 -14.49 1.14 -1.49
N ALA A 89 -13.92 2.03 -0.67
CA ALA A 89 -12.63 2.65 -0.95
C ALA A 89 -11.50 1.62 -1.12
N GLY A 90 -11.44 0.61 -0.26
CA GLY A 90 -10.44 -0.45 -0.36
C GLY A 90 -10.51 -1.21 -1.67
N LYS A 91 -11.70 -1.56 -2.12
CA LYS A 91 -11.90 -2.25 -3.40
C LYS A 91 -11.49 -1.38 -4.59
N LEU A 92 -11.78 -0.09 -4.53
CA LEU A 92 -11.38 0.85 -5.56
C LEU A 92 -9.85 0.96 -5.65
N LEU A 93 -9.17 1.07 -4.50
CA LEU A 93 -7.72 1.12 -4.45
C LEU A 93 -7.09 -0.17 -4.97
N GLU A 94 -7.59 -1.32 -4.56
CA GLU A 94 -7.06 -2.62 -5.01
C GLU A 94 -7.26 -2.80 -6.52
N SER A 95 -8.43 -2.45 -7.03
CA SER A 95 -8.72 -2.53 -8.47
C SER A 95 -7.79 -1.64 -9.28
N ALA A 96 -7.59 -0.40 -8.85
CA ALA A 96 -6.67 0.52 -9.51
C ALA A 96 -5.22 0.02 -9.44
N ALA A 97 -4.80 -0.51 -8.29
CA ALA A 97 -3.46 -1.06 -8.11
C ALA A 97 -3.21 -2.27 -9.00
N SER A 98 -4.16 -3.20 -9.06
CA SER A 98 -4.05 -4.40 -9.90
C SER A 98 -3.99 -4.03 -11.38
N GLN A 99 -4.80 -3.11 -11.82
CA GLN A 99 -4.79 -2.63 -13.20
C GLN A 99 -3.45 -2.00 -13.54
N TYR A 100 -2.94 -1.13 -12.69
CA TYR A 100 -1.64 -0.51 -12.90
C TYR A 100 -0.50 -1.53 -12.95
N ALA A 101 -0.47 -2.46 -12.01
CA ALA A 101 0.57 -3.48 -11.94
C ALA A 101 0.57 -4.40 -13.17
N PHE A 102 -0.59 -4.87 -13.59
CA PHE A 102 -0.68 -5.83 -14.68
C PHE A 102 -0.61 -5.20 -16.07
N ILE A 103 -0.98 -3.94 -16.22
CA ILE A 103 -1.00 -3.25 -17.51
C ILE A 103 0.22 -2.34 -17.66
N GLU A 104 0.45 -1.43 -16.73
CA GLU A 104 1.52 -0.43 -16.84
C GLU A 104 2.88 -0.99 -16.43
N LEU A 105 2.96 -1.77 -15.36
CA LEU A 105 4.22 -2.42 -14.96
C LEU A 105 4.46 -3.74 -15.68
N ASP A 106 3.44 -4.29 -16.31
CA ASP A 106 3.44 -5.57 -17.04
C ASP A 106 4.04 -6.73 -16.24
N VAL A 107 3.78 -6.75 -14.94
CA VAL A 107 4.21 -7.87 -14.09
C VAL A 107 3.21 -9.02 -14.18
N LYS A 108 3.66 -10.22 -13.87
CA LYS A 108 2.81 -11.42 -13.86
C LYS A 108 2.17 -11.66 -12.49
N LYS A 109 2.70 -11.05 -11.45
CA LYS A 109 2.31 -11.35 -10.08
C LYS A 109 2.37 -10.10 -9.22
N ILE A 110 1.37 -9.96 -8.36
CA ILE A 110 1.35 -8.97 -7.28
C ILE A 110 1.51 -9.71 -5.95
N LYS A 111 2.40 -9.23 -5.10
CA LYS A 111 2.67 -9.77 -3.78
C LYS A 111 2.30 -8.78 -2.70
N LEU A 112 1.87 -9.28 -1.56
CA LEU A 112 1.66 -8.46 -0.37
C LEU A 112 2.04 -9.23 0.89
N GLU A 113 2.29 -8.49 1.94
CA GLU A 113 2.48 -9.01 3.29
C GLU A 113 1.43 -8.41 4.21
N VAL A 114 0.85 -9.23 5.06
CA VAL A 114 -0.18 -8.81 6.02
C VAL A 114 0.03 -9.54 7.34
N PHE A 115 -0.16 -8.84 8.47
CA PHE A 115 -0.10 -9.48 9.77
C PHE A 115 -1.19 -10.52 9.90
N SER A 116 -0.86 -11.68 10.47
CA SER A 116 -1.79 -12.81 10.58
C SER A 116 -3.03 -12.52 11.44
N ASP A 117 -2.94 -11.57 12.35
CA ASP A 117 -4.06 -11.14 13.19
C ASP A 117 -4.93 -10.06 12.54
N ASN A 118 -4.54 -9.55 11.37
CA ASN A 118 -5.35 -8.62 10.58
C ASN A 118 -6.36 -9.38 9.71
N GLU A 119 -7.31 -10.03 10.36
CA GLU A 119 -8.31 -10.90 9.70
C GLU A 119 -9.15 -10.16 8.66
N ARG A 120 -9.45 -8.90 8.94
CA ARG A 120 -10.23 -8.05 8.02
C ARG A 120 -9.51 -7.85 6.69
N ALA A 121 -8.22 -7.55 6.74
CA ALA A 121 -7.42 -7.36 5.53
C ALA A 121 -7.23 -8.67 4.77
N ILE A 122 -6.96 -9.77 5.47
CA ILE A 122 -6.80 -11.10 4.87
C ILE A 122 -8.07 -11.50 4.12
N HIS A 123 -9.23 -11.33 4.76
CA HIS A 123 -10.52 -11.62 4.14
C HIS A 123 -10.77 -10.76 2.90
N PHE A 124 -10.44 -9.46 2.99
CA PHE A 124 -10.55 -8.53 1.88
C PHE A 124 -9.66 -8.97 0.71
N TYR A 125 -8.39 -9.29 0.96
CA TYR A 125 -7.47 -9.71 -0.11
C TYR A 125 -7.87 -11.05 -0.72
N ASN A 126 -8.38 -11.98 0.06
CA ASN A 126 -8.93 -13.23 -0.48
C ASN A 126 -10.07 -12.95 -1.46
N LYS A 127 -10.96 -12.03 -1.14
CA LYS A 127 -12.04 -11.62 -2.04
C LYS A 127 -11.54 -10.95 -3.32
N CYS A 128 -10.39 -10.29 -3.26
CA CYS A 128 -9.76 -9.66 -4.41
C CYS A 128 -8.97 -10.62 -5.29
N GLY A 129 -8.88 -11.90 -4.91
CA GLY A 129 -8.18 -12.92 -5.69
C GLY A 129 -6.76 -13.21 -5.25
N PHE A 130 -6.34 -12.71 -4.09
CA PHE A 130 -5.05 -13.07 -3.50
C PHE A 130 -5.16 -14.41 -2.76
N GLU A 131 -4.10 -15.20 -2.84
CA GLU A 131 -3.99 -16.48 -2.17
C GLU A 131 -2.79 -16.50 -1.24
N LEU A 132 -2.92 -17.20 -0.11
CA LEU A 132 -1.81 -17.39 0.82
C LEU A 132 -0.78 -18.33 0.19
N VAL A 133 0.47 -17.90 0.15
CA VAL A 133 1.57 -18.69 -0.42
C VAL A 133 2.66 -19.01 0.59
N ASP A 134 2.82 -18.21 1.63
CA ASP A 134 3.86 -18.42 2.65
C ASP A 134 3.50 -17.69 3.95
N THR A 135 4.17 -18.08 5.02
CA THR A 135 4.12 -17.40 6.31
C THR A 135 5.55 -17.19 6.82
N LYS A 136 5.78 -16.08 7.51
CA LYS A 136 7.08 -15.78 8.12
C LYS A 136 6.90 -15.04 9.44
N LYS A 137 7.98 -14.96 10.22
CA LYS A 137 8.03 -14.15 11.44
C LYS A 137 8.97 -12.98 11.26
N VAL A 138 8.50 -11.78 11.62
CA VAL A 138 9.29 -10.56 11.67
C VAL A 138 9.03 -9.90 13.01
N ASN A 139 10.08 -9.66 13.81
CA ASN A 139 9.97 -9.04 15.14
C ASN A 139 8.93 -9.74 16.04
N HIS A 140 8.94 -11.08 16.08
CA HIS A 140 8.00 -11.91 16.85
C HIS A 140 6.54 -11.85 16.38
N GLN A 141 6.27 -11.24 15.24
CA GLN A 141 4.93 -11.21 14.65
C GLN A 141 4.84 -12.14 13.45
N ASN A 142 3.71 -12.84 13.34
CA ASN A 142 3.43 -13.71 12.20
C ASN A 142 2.91 -12.86 11.03
N ILE A 143 3.50 -13.07 9.87
CA ILE A 143 3.15 -12.37 8.63
C ILE A 143 2.69 -13.40 7.61
N MET A 144 1.56 -13.15 6.98
CA MET A 144 1.07 -13.91 5.85
C MET A 144 1.50 -13.25 4.55
N CYS A 145 2.12 -14.04 3.67
CA CYS A 145 2.52 -13.62 2.33
C CYS A 145 1.45 -14.07 1.35
N MET A 146 0.87 -13.15 0.61
CA MET A 146 -0.21 -13.43 -0.33
C MET A 146 0.18 -12.99 -1.74
N GLU A 147 -0.34 -13.68 -2.73
CA GLU A 147 -0.06 -13.40 -4.14
C GLU A 147 -1.34 -13.43 -4.99
N LYS A 148 -1.34 -12.56 -6.02
CA LYS A 148 -2.38 -12.53 -7.05
C LYS A 148 -1.71 -12.60 -8.42
N MET A 149 -2.14 -13.56 -9.24
CA MET A 149 -1.59 -13.76 -10.58
C MET A 149 -2.36 -12.93 -11.61
N LYS A 150 -1.65 -12.53 -12.67
CA LYS A 150 -2.26 -11.94 -13.86
C LYS A 150 -3.11 -13.01 -14.56
N VAL A 151 -4.32 -12.66 -14.84
CA VAL A 151 -5.25 -13.54 -15.58
C VAL A 151 -5.06 -13.42 -17.07
#